data_4b230582b8d229700efcbd8a17fd3546
#
_entry.id   4b230582b8d229700efcbd8a17fd3546
#
_cell.length_a   1.000
_cell.length_b   1.000
_cell.length_c   1.000
_cell.angle_alpha   90.00
_cell.angle_beta   90.00
_cell.angle_gamma   90.00
#
_symmetry.space_group_name_H-M   'P 1'
#
loop_
_entity.id
_entity.type
_entity.pdbx_description
1 polymer ?
#
loop_
_entity_poly.entity_id
_entity_poly.type
_entity_poly.pdbx_seq_one_letter_code
_entity_poly.pdbx_strand_id
1 'polypeptide(L)'
;MEERKPLVSVIVPVYNVYPYLRDCVQSVQAQSYQNWELLLVDDGSTDGSGELCDELAVEDGRIRVFHKPNGGQSDARNVGLKQTQGKYFYLLDSDDLIRSTALAQFVERCEADGADAALTPLEMFSTEQPEGRTENSHQIPELLNREETMRRMLLHQGIGHGAGGVFFRREVWGDQVGGQAVLGRQNCTAT
;
A
#
# COMPACT_ATOMS: atom_id res chain seq x y z
N MET A 1 -3.81 21.68 -22.65
CA MET A 1 -4.65 21.04 -21.61
C MET A 1 -3.67 20.41 -20.64
N GLU A 2 -3.65 20.84 -19.36
CA GLU A 2 -2.87 20.12 -18.34
C GLU A 2 -3.42 18.69 -18.26
N GLU A 3 -2.58 17.71 -18.53
CA GLU A 3 -2.93 16.31 -18.30
C GLU A 3 -3.23 16.14 -16.82
N ARG A 4 -4.46 15.76 -16.52
CA ARG A 4 -4.88 15.54 -15.13
C ARG A 4 -4.07 14.38 -14.58
N LYS A 5 -3.19 14.66 -13.61
CA LYS A 5 -2.41 13.64 -12.93
C LYS A 5 -3.34 12.52 -12.40
N PRO A 6 -3.05 11.24 -12.62
CA PRO A 6 -3.93 10.14 -12.20
C PRO A 6 -4.09 10.09 -10.68
N LEU A 7 -5.30 9.74 -10.20
CA LEU A 7 -5.55 9.52 -8.77
C LEU A 7 -4.90 8.20 -8.33
N VAL A 8 -4.27 8.22 -7.16
CA VAL A 8 -3.71 7.04 -6.49
C VAL A 8 -4.50 6.76 -5.23
N SER A 9 -5.02 5.54 -5.07
CA SER A 9 -5.68 5.08 -3.84
C SER A 9 -4.66 4.33 -2.98
N VAL A 10 -4.30 4.86 -1.82
CA VAL A 10 -3.47 4.16 -0.83
C VAL A 10 -4.39 3.40 0.11
N ILE A 11 -4.18 2.09 0.30
CA ILE A 11 -4.99 1.23 1.16
C ILE A 11 -4.15 0.78 2.34
N VAL A 12 -4.62 1.07 3.54
CA VAL A 12 -3.96 0.70 4.80
C VAL A 12 -4.93 -0.15 5.63
N PRO A 13 -4.69 -1.47 5.75
CA PRO A 13 -5.40 -2.31 6.69
C PRO A 13 -4.93 -1.99 8.11
N VAL A 14 -5.86 -1.74 9.03
CA VAL A 14 -5.58 -1.35 10.41
C VAL A 14 -6.12 -2.40 11.36
N TYR A 15 -5.28 -2.94 12.25
CA TYR A 15 -5.69 -3.81 13.35
C TYR A 15 -4.70 -3.77 14.50
N ASN A 16 -5.08 -3.12 15.60
CA ASN A 16 -4.29 -3.00 16.82
C ASN A 16 -2.87 -2.47 16.59
N VAL A 17 -2.75 -1.32 15.94
CA VAL A 17 -1.49 -0.67 15.53
C VAL A 17 -1.39 0.78 16.00
N TYR A 18 -2.10 1.14 17.06
CA TYR A 18 -2.19 2.50 17.58
C TYR A 18 -0.84 3.25 17.64
N PRO A 19 0.28 2.66 18.10
CA PRO A 19 1.56 3.36 18.22
C PRO A 19 2.19 3.78 16.87
N TYR A 20 1.83 3.10 15.78
CA TYR A 20 2.48 3.27 14.46
C TYR A 20 1.59 4.00 13.45
N LEU A 21 0.26 3.94 13.62
CA LEU A 21 -0.71 4.36 12.62
C LEU A 21 -0.55 5.84 12.23
N ARG A 22 -0.31 6.74 13.19
CA ARG A 22 -0.14 8.17 12.91
C ARG A 22 1.07 8.44 12.03
N ASP A 23 2.20 7.80 12.29
CA ASP A 23 3.42 7.97 11.50
C ASP A 23 3.23 7.41 10.08
N CYS A 24 2.57 6.26 9.95
CA CYS A 24 2.20 5.68 8.66
C CYS A 24 1.38 6.68 7.83
N VAL A 25 0.29 7.23 8.40
CA VAL A 25 -0.56 8.21 7.72
C VAL A 25 0.19 9.48 7.36
N GLN A 26 1.02 10.02 8.27
CA GLN A 26 1.85 11.19 8.00
C GLN A 26 2.82 10.96 6.85
N SER A 27 3.35 9.74 6.69
CA SER A 27 4.21 9.40 5.55
C SER A 27 3.49 9.50 4.20
N VAL A 28 2.18 9.20 4.19
CA VAL A 28 1.33 9.37 3.01
C VAL A 28 0.99 10.86 2.78
N GLN A 29 0.68 11.59 3.83
CA GLN A 29 0.42 13.04 3.74
C GLN A 29 1.64 13.83 3.24
N ALA A 30 2.85 13.37 3.58
CA ALA A 30 4.12 13.98 3.16
C ALA A 30 4.52 13.67 1.71
N GLN A 31 3.70 12.93 0.94
CA GLN A 31 4.01 12.62 -0.44
C GLN A 31 4.10 13.87 -1.32
N SER A 32 5.13 13.94 -2.16
CA SER A 32 5.29 15.00 -3.17
C SER A 32 4.21 14.95 -4.25
N TYR A 33 3.65 13.78 -4.50
CA TYR A 33 2.50 13.56 -5.37
C TYR A 33 1.22 13.83 -4.59
N GLN A 34 0.45 14.86 -4.97
CA GLN A 34 -0.69 15.33 -4.18
C GLN A 34 -2.05 14.73 -4.57
N ASN A 35 -2.17 14.08 -5.74
CA ASN A 35 -3.45 13.52 -6.19
C ASN A 35 -3.63 12.07 -5.71
N TRP A 36 -3.85 11.92 -4.40
CA TRP A 36 -4.09 10.64 -3.75
C TRP A 36 -5.33 10.70 -2.83
N GLU A 37 -5.92 9.54 -2.59
CA GLU A 37 -6.84 9.25 -1.50
C GLU A 37 -6.24 8.17 -0.59
N LEU A 38 -6.55 8.21 0.71
CA LEU A 38 -6.12 7.21 1.68
C LEU A 38 -7.34 6.48 2.25
N LEU A 39 -7.33 5.16 2.16
CA LEU A 39 -8.40 4.29 2.64
C LEU A 39 -7.87 3.52 3.86
N LEU A 40 -8.27 3.95 5.06
CA LEU A 40 -8.00 3.27 6.32
C LEU A 40 -9.11 2.23 6.54
N VAL A 41 -8.75 0.96 6.60
CA VAL A 41 -9.72 -0.12 6.83
C VAL A 41 -9.45 -0.75 8.19
N ASP A 42 -10.21 -0.31 9.18
CA ASP A 42 -10.13 -0.85 10.54
C ASP A 42 -10.83 -2.21 10.60
N ASP A 43 -10.03 -3.23 10.87
CA ASP A 43 -10.45 -4.64 10.96
C ASP A 43 -10.86 -5.02 12.39
N GLY A 44 -11.61 -4.13 13.06
CA GLY A 44 -12.14 -4.35 14.39
C GLY A 44 -11.10 -4.22 15.50
N SER A 45 -10.30 -3.14 15.46
CA SER A 45 -9.31 -2.82 16.49
C SER A 45 -9.93 -2.60 17.86
N THR A 46 -9.17 -2.86 18.92
CA THR A 46 -9.58 -2.72 20.31
C THR A 46 -8.61 -1.88 21.15
N ASP A 47 -7.57 -1.32 20.53
CA ASP A 47 -6.47 -0.59 21.17
C ASP A 47 -6.56 0.95 20.99
N GLY A 48 -7.65 1.45 20.39
CA GLY A 48 -7.82 2.86 20.04
C GLY A 48 -7.41 3.20 18.60
N SER A 49 -6.97 2.22 17.80
CA SER A 49 -6.62 2.46 16.38
C SER A 49 -7.81 2.90 15.54
N GLY A 50 -9.02 2.36 15.82
CA GLY A 50 -10.24 2.72 15.11
C GLY A 50 -10.61 4.18 15.32
N GLU A 51 -10.60 4.65 16.56
CA GLU A 51 -10.86 6.04 16.94
C GLU A 51 -9.81 6.99 16.34
N LEU A 52 -8.53 6.56 16.32
CA LEU A 52 -7.46 7.31 15.67
C LEU A 52 -7.68 7.44 14.15
N CYS A 53 -8.21 6.42 13.49
CA CYS A 53 -8.58 6.51 12.07
C CYS A 53 -9.60 7.64 11.85
N ASP A 54 -10.63 7.72 12.67
CA ASP A 54 -11.67 8.75 12.57
C ASP A 54 -11.10 10.16 12.81
N GLU A 55 -10.23 10.32 13.81
CA GLU A 55 -9.54 11.59 14.06
C GLU A 55 -8.74 12.04 12.82
N LEU A 56 -7.95 11.13 12.24
CA LEU A 56 -7.14 11.41 11.06
C LEU A 56 -7.99 11.79 9.83
N ALA A 57 -9.16 11.19 9.66
CA ALA A 57 -10.08 11.53 8.58
C ALA A 57 -10.73 12.92 8.76
N VAL A 58 -10.89 13.38 10.00
CA VAL A 58 -11.33 14.76 10.28
C VAL A 58 -10.22 15.76 9.95
N GLU A 59 -8.94 15.40 10.17
CA GLU A 59 -7.78 16.26 9.91
C GLU A 59 -7.52 16.45 8.39
N ASP A 60 -7.78 15.42 7.56
CA ASP A 60 -7.51 15.46 6.11
C ASP A 60 -8.65 14.82 5.30
N GLY A 61 -9.39 15.63 4.57
CA GLY A 61 -10.55 15.19 3.78
C GLY A 61 -10.23 14.20 2.62
N ARG A 62 -8.95 13.90 2.37
CA ARG A 62 -8.52 12.85 1.43
C ARG A 62 -8.50 11.46 2.09
N ILE A 63 -8.69 11.37 3.41
CA ILE A 63 -8.73 10.15 4.18
C ILE A 63 -10.18 9.68 4.33
N ARG A 64 -10.40 8.40 4.04
CA ARG A 64 -11.69 7.72 4.21
C ARG A 64 -11.52 6.51 5.10
N VAL A 65 -12.41 6.32 6.07
CA VAL A 65 -12.35 5.22 7.05
C VAL A 65 -13.46 4.21 6.79
N PHE A 66 -13.15 2.95 6.97
CA PHE A 66 -14.10 1.83 6.87
C PHE A 66 -13.87 0.89 8.04
N HIS A 67 -14.84 0.85 8.97
CA HIS A 67 -14.82 -0.09 10.09
C HIS A 67 -15.52 -1.39 9.71
N LYS A 68 -14.97 -2.52 10.15
CA LYS A 68 -15.58 -3.83 9.95
C LYS A 68 -15.22 -4.78 11.10
N PRO A 69 -16.04 -5.82 11.34
CA PRO A 69 -15.65 -6.91 12.22
C PRO A 69 -14.35 -7.56 11.74
N ASN A 70 -13.51 -8.01 12.68
CA ASN A 70 -12.23 -8.65 12.35
C ASN A 70 -12.44 -9.84 11.38
N GLY A 71 -11.73 -9.80 10.26
CA GLY A 71 -11.73 -10.83 9.21
C GLY A 71 -10.33 -11.12 8.69
N GLY A 72 -9.32 -10.44 9.26
CA GLY A 72 -7.91 -10.55 8.89
C GLY A 72 -7.49 -9.58 7.80
N GLN A 73 -6.18 -9.36 7.72
CA GLN A 73 -5.55 -8.34 6.87
C GLN A 73 -5.96 -8.43 5.39
N SER A 74 -6.07 -9.65 4.84
CA SER A 74 -6.47 -9.85 3.45
C SER A 74 -7.92 -9.41 3.19
N ASP A 75 -8.82 -9.63 4.17
CA ASP A 75 -10.21 -9.19 4.07
C ASP A 75 -10.29 -7.65 4.15
N ALA A 76 -9.55 -7.03 5.07
CA ALA A 76 -9.45 -5.58 5.15
C ALA A 76 -8.91 -4.96 3.84
N ARG A 77 -7.84 -5.52 3.25
CA ARG A 77 -7.34 -5.09 1.95
C ARG A 77 -8.39 -5.23 0.85
N ASN A 78 -9.16 -6.32 0.83
CA ASN A 78 -10.23 -6.54 -0.13
C ASN A 78 -11.38 -5.51 0.02
N VAL A 79 -11.70 -5.11 1.25
CA VAL A 79 -12.67 -4.02 1.49
C VAL A 79 -12.12 -2.72 0.91
N GLY A 80 -10.87 -2.37 1.20
CA GLY A 80 -10.20 -1.18 0.65
C GLY A 80 -10.20 -1.18 -0.88
N LEU A 81 -9.81 -2.30 -1.50
CA LEU A 81 -9.79 -2.45 -2.97
C LEU A 81 -11.14 -2.15 -3.64
N LYS A 82 -12.25 -2.58 -3.02
CA LYS A 82 -13.61 -2.30 -3.53
C LYS A 82 -13.98 -0.81 -3.46
N GLN A 83 -13.30 -0.05 -2.62
CA GLN A 83 -13.56 1.37 -2.38
C GLN A 83 -12.64 2.31 -3.16
N THR A 84 -11.63 1.78 -3.87
CA THR A 84 -10.67 2.56 -4.64
C THR A 84 -11.34 3.31 -5.79
N GLN A 85 -10.94 4.57 -5.97
CA GLN A 85 -11.38 5.42 -7.09
C GLN A 85 -10.23 5.75 -8.05
N GLY A 86 -8.98 5.51 -7.61
CA GLY A 86 -7.77 5.81 -8.36
C GLY A 86 -7.57 4.97 -9.62
N LYS A 87 -6.81 5.51 -10.58
CA LYS A 87 -6.26 4.74 -11.71
C LYS A 87 -5.26 3.69 -11.20
N TYR A 88 -4.57 4.03 -10.12
CA TYR A 88 -3.61 3.18 -9.42
C TYR A 88 -4.02 2.96 -7.98
N PHE A 89 -3.60 1.86 -7.40
CA PHE A 89 -3.66 1.65 -5.96
C PHE A 89 -2.32 1.17 -5.40
N TYR A 90 -2.09 1.47 -4.13
CA TYR A 90 -0.91 1.09 -3.36
C TYR A 90 -1.35 0.42 -2.06
N LEU A 91 -0.79 -0.75 -1.76
CA LEU A 91 -1.01 -1.46 -0.51
C LEU A 91 0.12 -1.10 0.45
N LEU A 92 -0.21 -0.45 1.57
CA LEU A 92 0.73 -0.03 2.60
C LEU A 92 0.33 -0.69 3.92
N ASP A 93 1.25 -1.35 4.59
CA ASP A 93 0.99 -1.90 5.91
C ASP A 93 1.03 -0.78 6.97
N SER A 94 0.17 -0.88 7.98
CA SER A 94 -0.10 0.20 8.93
C SER A 94 1.05 0.51 9.90
N ASP A 95 2.06 -0.35 9.93
CA ASP A 95 3.31 -0.20 10.69
C ASP A 95 4.51 0.18 9.80
N ASP A 96 4.27 0.38 8.48
CA ASP A 96 5.28 0.78 7.52
C ASP A 96 5.22 2.29 7.21
N LEU A 97 6.33 2.82 6.67
CA LEU A 97 6.46 4.18 6.17
C LEU A 97 6.76 4.18 4.67
N ILE A 98 6.20 5.13 3.95
CA ILE A 98 6.48 5.34 2.52
C ILE A 98 7.35 6.59 2.31
N ARG A 99 8.41 6.49 1.49
CA ARG A 99 9.26 7.64 1.15
C ARG A 99 8.45 8.74 0.48
N SER A 100 8.73 10.00 0.81
CA SER A 100 7.96 11.18 0.34
C SER A 100 7.86 11.33 -1.19
N THR A 101 8.73 10.69 -1.96
CA THR A 101 8.74 10.73 -3.43
C THR A 101 8.16 9.48 -4.08
N ALA A 102 7.78 8.47 -3.30
CA ALA A 102 7.46 7.15 -3.83
C ALA A 102 6.25 7.16 -4.79
N LEU A 103 5.14 7.79 -4.42
CA LEU A 103 3.97 7.84 -5.29
C LEU A 103 4.26 8.58 -6.61
N ALA A 104 5.08 9.64 -6.58
CA ALA A 104 5.49 10.36 -7.78
C ALA A 104 6.29 9.44 -8.73
N GLN A 105 7.28 8.73 -8.18
CA GLN A 105 8.12 7.81 -8.95
C GLN A 105 7.33 6.64 -9.53
N PHE A 106 6.38 6.08 -8.77
CA PHE A 106 5.52 5.00 -9.27
C PHE A 106 4.64 5.46 -10.43
N VAL A 107 3.97 6.60 -10.26
CA VAL A 107 3.08 7.13 -11.31
C VAL A 107 3.90 7.45 -12.55
N GLU A 108 5.01 8.18 -12.40
CA GLU A 108 5.90 8.53 -13.52
C GLU A 108 6.35 7.28 -14.28
N ARG A 109 6.81 6.26 -13.55
CA ARG A 109 7.31 5.03 -14.16
C ARG A 109 6.21 4.23 -14.85
N CYS A 110 5.05 4.06 -14.21
CA CYS A 110 3.93 3.33 -14.81
C CYS A 110 3.35 4.06 -16.04
N GLU A 111 3.32 5.38 -16.05
CA GLU A 111 2.87 6.15 -17.21
C GLU A 111 3.90 6.10 -18.35
N ALA A 112 5.20 6.20 -18.06
CA ALA A 112 6.25 6.20 -19.07
C ALA A 112 6.44 4.84 -19.74
N ASP A 113 6.42 3.75 -18.96
CA ASP A 113 6.73 2.41 -19.44
C ASP A 113 5.50 1.58 -19.76
N GLY A 114 4.29 2.07 -19.44
CA GLY A 114 3.05 1.31 -19.54
C GLY A 114 3.01 0.13 -18.57
N ALA A 115 3.79 0.17 -17.47
CA ALA A 115 3.86 -0.91 -16.50
C ALA A 115 2.53 -1.08 -15.74
N ASP A 116 2.18 -2.32 -15.45
CA ASP A 116 0.96 -2.70 -14.74
C ASP A 116 1.15 -2.72 -13.23
N ALA A 117 2.39 -2.92 -12.79
CA ALA A 117 2.74 -2.91 -11.37
C ALA A 117 4.15 -2.36 -11.15
N ALA A 118 4.39 -1.80 -9.98
CA ALA A 118 5.71 -1.42 -9.49
C ALA A 118 5.88 -1.92 -8.06
N LEU A 119 7.08 -2.41 -7.77
CA LEU A 119 7.46 -2.94 -6.48
C LEU A 119 8.54 -2.06 -5.87
N THR A 120 8.41 -1.74 -4.58
CA THR A 120 9.50 -1.11 -3.83
C THR A 120 10.29 -2.15 -3.06
N PRO A 121 11.62 -2.02 -3.00
CA PRO A 121 12.40 -2.71 -1.98
C PRO A 121 11.94 -2.27 -0.59
N LEU A 122 11.71 -3.23 0.31
CA LEU A 122 11.48 -2.94 1.72
C LEU A 122 12.84 -2.69 2.38
N GLU A 123 12.96 -1.55 3.05
CA GLU A 123 14.11 -1.25 3.89
C GLU A 123 13.70 -1.41 5.36
N MET A 124 14.39 -2.28 6.09
CA MET A 124 14.19 -2.39 7.53
C MET A 124 14.98 -1.27 8.22
N PHE A 125 14.32 -0.52 9.10
CA PHE A 125 14.96 0.46 9.95
C PHE A 125 14.67 0.17 11.43
N SER A 126 15.62 0.49 12.30
CA SER A 126 15.42 0.46 13.75
C SER A 126 15.21 1.87 14.26
N THR A 127 14.23 2.06 15.13
CA THR A 127 14.01 3.33 15.84
C THR A 127 15.19 3.73 16.75
N GLU A 128 16.03 2.76 17.13
CA GLU A 128 17.22 2.99 17.97
C GLU A 128 18.45 3.46 17.17
N GLN A 129 18.44 3.29 15.83
CA GLN A 129 19.51 3.73 14.94
C GLN A 129 18.97 4.36 13.67
N PRO A 130 18.44 5.59 13.74
CA PRO A 130 17.88 6.27 12.55
C PRO A 130 18.94 6.62 11.49
N GLU A 131 20.23 6.52 11.79
CA GLU A 131 21.33 6.86 10.88
C GLU A 131 21.87 5.65 10.06
N GLY A 132 21.38 4.46 10.32
CA GLY A 132 21.79 3.24 9.60
C GLY A 132 21.12 3.05 8.24
N ARG A 133 20.81 4.12 7.51
CA ARG A 133 20.34 4.03 6.13
C ARG A 133 21.45 3.50 5.25
N THR A 134 21.35 2.25 4.85
CA THR A 134 22.14 1.75 3.73
C THR A 134 21.69 2.48 2.46
N GLU A 135 22.54 3.35 1.92
CA GLU A 135 22.32 4.13 0.69
C GLU A 135 22.23 3.27 -0.58
N ASN A 136 21.98 1.98 -0.46
CA ASN A 136 22.07 1.01 -1.55
C ASN A 136 20.78 0.81 -2.37
N SER A 137 19.78 1.67 -2.26
CA SER A 137 18.51 1.48 -2.99
C SER A 137 18.26 2.47 -4.13
N HIS A 138 19.30 2.98 -4.76
CA HIS A 138 19.17 3.70 -6.05
C HIS A 138 19.13 2.75 -7.25
N GLN A 139 18.79 1.48 -7.05
CA GLN A 139 18.50 0.61 -8.19
C GLN A 139 17.20 1.11 -8.83
N ILE A 140 17.35 1.69 -10.02
CA ILE A 140 16.23 2.00 -10.91
C ILE A 140 15.41 0.71 -11.02
N PRO A 141 14.09 0.75 -10.75
CA PRO A 141 13.26 -0.44 -10.86
C PRO A 141 13.44 -1.05 -12.25
N GLU A 142 13.88 -2.30 -12.29
CA GLU A 142 14.03 -3.02 -13.54
C GLU A 142 12.64 -3.32 -14.10
N LEU A 143 12.43 -3.07 -15.40
CA LEU A 143 11.19 -3.45 -16.07
C LEU A 143 11.20 -4.96 -16.30
N LEU A 144 10.37 -5.68 -15.56
CA LEU A 144 10.23 -7.13 -15.70
C LEU A 144 8.95 -7.45 -16.48
N ASN A 145 9.03 -8.42 -17.39
CA ASN A 145 7.84 -9.01 -17.97
C ASN A 145 7.16 -9.96 -16.95
N ARG A 146 5.93 -10.40 -17.26
CA ARG A 146 5.14 -11.27 -16.39
C ARG A 146 5.87 -12.56 -16.00
N GLU A 147 6.54 -13.20 -16.94
CA GLU A 147 7.25 -14.47 -16.73
C GLU A 147 8.44 -14.29 -15.78
N GLU A 148 9.26 -13.28 -16.01
CA GLU A 148 10.41 -12.96 -15.17
C GLU A 148 9.98 -12.51 -13.76
N THR A 149 8.91 -11.75 -13.65
CA THR A 149 8.33 -11.37 -12.35
C THR A 149 7.91 -12.61 -11.57
N MET A 150 7.15 -13.50 -12.18
CA MET A 150 6.73 -14.75 -11.56
C MET A 150 7.92 -15.64 -11.19
N ARG A 151 8.91 -15.74 -12.05
CA ARG A 151 10.13 -16.51 -11.79
C ARG A 151 10.87 -15.98 -10.55
N ARG A 152 11.07 -14.66 -10.47
CA ARG A 152 11.75 -14.04 -9.32
C ARG A 152 10.97 -14.18 -8.02
N MET A 153 9.63 -14.06 -8.07
CA MET A 153 8.77 -14.32 -6.91
C MET A 153 8.95 -15.75 -6.40
N LEU A 154 8.89 -16.73 -7.28
CA LEU A 154 9.04 -18.16 -6.92
C LEU A 154 10.43 -18.49 -6.37
N LEU A 155 11.48 -17.84 -6.88
CA LEU A 155 12.86 -18.07 -6.47
C LEU A 155 13.34 -17.16 -5.33
N HIS A 156 12.47 -16.34 -4.75
CA HIS A 156 12.81 -15.37 -3.69
C HIS A 156 13.92 -14.39 -4.08
N GLN A 157 13.97 -13.99 -5.36
CA GLN A 157 15.02 -13.14 -5.93
C GLN A 157 14.61 -11.67 -5.98
N GLY A 158 14.72 -10.98 -4.85
CA GLY A 158 14.55 -9.51 -4.77
C GLY A 158 13.11 -9.01 -4.91
N ILE A 159 12.11 -9.90 -4.96
CA ILE A 159 10.69 -9.56 -4.90
C ILE A 159 10.13 -10.14 -3.61
N GLY A 160 9.65 -9.28 -2.72
CA GLY A 160 9.06 -9.68 -1.45
C GLY A 160 7.75 -10.47 -1.64
N HIS A 161 7.44 -11.33 -0.68
CA HIS A 161 6.25 -12.18 -0.70
C HIS A 161 5.04 -11.52 -0.03
N GLY A 162 5.22 -10.31 0.53
CA GLY A 162 4.15 -9.53 1.14
C GLY A 162 3.35 -8.78 0.09
N ALA A 163 2.07 -8.54 0.36
CA ALA A 163 1.26 -7.63 -0.46
C ALA A 163 1.54 -6.15 -0.14
N GLY A 164 2.27 -5.86 0.95
CA GLY A 164 2.72 -4.51 1.30
C GLY A 164 3.81 -4.01 0.35
N GLY A 165 3.82 -2.71 0.06
CA GLY A 165 4.83 -2.10 -0.81
C GLY A 165 4.60 -2.32 -2.31
N VAL A 166 3.40 -2.74 -2.73
CA VAL A 166 3.08 -2.99 -4.13
C VAL A 166 2.12 -1.93 -4.67
N PHE A 167 2.50 -1.36 -5.81
CA PHE A 167 1.73 -0.37 -6.56
C PHE A 167 1.18 -1.04 -7.82
N PHE A 168 -0.10 -0.92 -8.08
CA PHE A 168 -0.78 -1.57 -9.19
C PHE A 168 -1.62 -0.59 -10.01
N ARG A 169 -1.68 -0.85 -11.33
CA ARG A 169 -2.72 -0.29 -12.20
C ARG A 169 -4.03 -1.02 -11.91
N ARG A 170 -5.08 -0.27 -11.57
CA ARG A 170 -6.38 -0.85 -11.16
C ARG A 170 -7.00 -1.73 -12.24
N GLU A 171 -6.86 -1.39 -13.52
CA GLU A 171 -7.40 -2.16 -14.65
C GLU A 171 -6.88 -3.59 -14.73
N VAL A 172 -5.62 -3.82 -14.27
CA VAL A 172 -5.01 -5.17 -14.27
C VAL A 172 -5.69 -6.10 -13.26
N TRP A 173 -6.27 -5.52 -12.22
CA TRP A 173 -7.00 -6.27 -11.21
C TRP A 173 -8.37 -6.75 -11.74
N GLY A 174 -8.85 -6.20 -12.88
CA GLY A 174 -10.07 -6.57 -13.59
C GLY A 174 -11.35 -6.32 -12.79
N ASP A 175 -12.48 -6.78 -13.33
CA ASP A 175 -13.79 -6.79 -12.64
C ASP A 175 -13.82 -7.64 -11.37
N GLN A 176 -12.70 -8.25 -11.00
CA GLN A 176 -12.48 -8.95 -9.74
C GLN A 176 -12.64 -8.05 -8.50
N VAL A 177 -12.64 -6.72 -8.67
CA VAL A 177 -12.99 -5.77 -7.61
C VAL A 177 -14.47 -5.92 -7.17
N GLY A 178 -15.31 -6.57 -7.97
CA GLY A 178 -16.70 -6.93 -7.64
C GLY A 178 -16.94 -8.41 -7.30
N GLY A 179 -16.03 -9.31 -7.61
CA GLY A 179 -16.11 -10.74 -7.34
C GLY A 179 -14.89 -11.18 -6.55
N GLN A 180 -15.05 -12.11 -5.61
CA GLN A 180 -14.06 -12.66 -4.69
C GLN A 180 -12.59 -12.58 -5.20
N ALA A 181 -11.98 -11.42 -5.12
CA ALA A 181 -10.54 -11.26 -5.33
C ALA A 181 -9.83 -11.88 -4.13
N VAL A 182 -9.38 -13.10 -4.31
CA VAL A 182 -8.72 -13.88 -3.28
C VAL A 182 -7.24 -13.46 -3.25
N LEU A 183 -6.91 -12.47 -2.44
CA LEU A 183 -5.60 -12.50 -1.78
C LEU A 183 -5.69 -13.72 -0.85
N GLY A 184 -4.91 -14.76 -1.16
CA GLY A 184 -5.09 -16.09 -0.60
C GLY A 184 -5.27 -16.10 0.92
N ARG A 185 -6.19 -16.93 1.40
CA ARG A 185 -6.27 -17.28 2.81
C ARG A 185 -4.94 -17.94 3.17
N GLN A 186 -4.07 -17.26 3.88
CA GLN A 186 -3.02 -17.92 4.63
C GLN A 186 -3.71 -18.60 5.81
N ASN A 187 -3.99 -19.89 5.67
CA ASN A 187 -4.31 -20.75 6.79
C ASN A 187 -3.03 -20.88 7.64
N CYS A 188 -2.83 -19.96 8.56
CA CYS A 188 -1.92 -20.21 9.69
C CYS A 188 -2.63 -21.18 10.63
N THR A 189 -2.51 -22.47 10.38
CA THR A 189 -2.72 -23.48 11.41
C THR A 189 -1.48 -23.45 12.29
N ALA A 190 -1.58 -22.78 13.45
CA ALA A 190 -0.64 -22.98 14.54
C ALA A 190 -0.77 -24.43 15.03
N THR A 191 0.27 -25.20 14.90
CA THR A 191 0.54 -26.41 15.72
C THR A 191 1.66 -26.09 16.66
#